data_18e8e34c74f05e7b5327afafa61978d2
#
_entry.id   18e8e34c74f05e7b5327afafa61978d2
#
_cell.length_a   1.000
_cell.length_b   1.000
_cell.length_c   1.000
_cell.angle_alpha   90.00
_cell.angle_beta   90.00
_cell.angle_gamma   90.00
#
_symmetry.space_group_name_H-M   'P 1'
#
loop_
_entity.id
_entity.type
_entity.pdbx_description
1 polymer ?
#
loop_
_entity_poly.entity_id
_entity_poly.type
_entity_poly.pdbx_seq_one_letter_code
_entity_poly.pdbx_strand_id
1 'polypeptide(L)'
;MNQLKEDVVTIIGNDCHHIAKVLRMTPKEEIICVFPNGQAALVEIENITNEQVTGSVIEWLNEEKELPVSVTIASGLPKGDKLEYIVQKGTELGASAFIPFIADRSIVKWDAKKAPKKIERLQKIAKEAAEQSHRTVVPQIEMPATLRQLIEQASKYDTCLIAYEEEAKQNEKSALSQAISSLKQGSSVMVVFGPEGGLTATEVELLQKAGFIACGLGPRILRTETAPLYLLAAVSYHLELMG
;
A
#
# COMPACT_ATOMS: atom_id res chain seq x y z
N MET A 1 -18.82 -2.87 11.65
CA MET A 1 -19.28 -2.08 10.48
C MET A 1 -19.88 -0.80 11.02
N ASN A 2 -19.34 0.34 10.61
CA ASN A 2 -19.91 1.64 10.96
C ASN A 2 -21.25 1.76 10.23
N GLN A 3 -22.31 2.07 10.93
CA GLN A 3 -23.63 2.25 10.34
C GLN A 3 -23.94 3.73 10.28
N LEU A 4 -24.17 4.24 9.07
CA LEU A 4 -24.71 5.56 8.83
C LEU A 4 -26.24 5.44 8.72
N LYS A 5 -26.99 6.22 9.50
CA LYS A 5 -28.44 6.30 9.43
C LYS A 5 -28.85 7.74 9.73
N GLU A 6 -29.42 8.42 8.75
CA GLU A 6 -29.92 9.81 8.89
C GLU A 6 -28.86 10.76 9.50
N ASP A 7 -27.61 10.77 8.92
CA ASP A 7 -26.45 11.55 9.38
C ASP A 7 -25.89 11.16 10.79
N VAL A 8 -26.40 10.11 11.40
CA VAL A 8 -25.84 9.55 12.64
C VAL A 8 -24.93 8.37 12.31
N VAL A 9 -23.70 8.44 12.81
CA VAL A 9 -22.68 7.41 12.66
C VAL A 9 -22.57 6.61 13.95
N THR A 10 -22.60 5.29 13.84
CA THR A 10 -22.36 4.37 14.97
C THR A 10 -21.09 3.57 14.71
N ILE A 11 -20.10 3.71 15.58
CA ILE A 11 -18.81 3.02 15.51
C ILE A 11 -18.76 1.97 16.60
N ILE A 12 -18.43 0.72 16.23
CA ILE A 12 -18.40 -0.43 17.12
C ILE A 12 -17.07 -1.20 17.01
N GLY A 13 -16.85 -2.15 17.93
CA GLY A 13 -15.71 -3.06 17.87
C GLY A 13 -14.35 -2.38 18.12
N ASN A 14 -13.34 -2.73 17.30
CA ASN A 14 -11.97 -2.25 17.51
C ASN A 14 -11.85 -0.74 17.40
N ASP A 15 -12.59 -0.11 16.50
CA ASP A 15 -12.54 1.35 16.30
C ASP A 15 -13.15 2.08 17.49
N CYS A 16 -14.26 1.57 18.05
CA CYS A 16 -14.82 2.07 19.31
C CYS A 16 -13.80 1.96 20.44
N HIS A 17 -13.15 0.80 20.58
CA HIS A 17 -12.10 0.62 21.60
C HIS A 17 -10.93 1.59 21.39
N HIS A 18 -10.51 1.78 20.13
CA HIS A 18 -9.42 2.71 19.79
C HIS A 18 -9.77 4.15 20.20
N ILE A 19 -10.94 4.64 19.83
CA ILE A 19 -11.42 5.99 20.18
C ILE A 19 -11.51 6.15 21.69
N ALA A 20 -12.18 5.21 22.38
CA ALA A 20 -12.49 5.37 23.80
C ALA A 20 -11.29 5.10 24.73
N LYS A 21 -10.41 4.14 24.40
CA LYS A 21 -9.36 3.65 25.32
C LYS A 21 -7.95 4.06 24.91
N VAL A 22 -7.65 4.13 23.60
CA VAL A 22 -6.32 4.48 23.10
C VAL A 22 -6.22 5.98 22.93
N LEU A 23 -7.09 6.59 22.14
CA LEU A 23 -7.12 8.04 21.92
C LEU A 23 -7.74 8.79 23.10
N ARG A 24 -8.58 8.13 23.89
CA ARG A 24 -9.28 8.69 25.08
C ARG A 24 -10.08 9.93 24.73
N MET A 25 -10.72 9.89 23.57
CA MET A 25 -11.54 10.99 23.09
C MET A 25 -12.79 11.19 23.95
N THR A 26 -13.32 12.41 23.90
CA THR A 26 -14.49 12.84 24.65
C THR A 26 -15.58 13.37 23.71
N PRO A 27 -16.86 13.44 24.16
CA PRO A 27 -17.91 14.09 23.39
C PRO A 27 -17.55 15.52 22.99
N LYS A 28 -17.96 15.94 21.79
CA LYS A 28 -17.65 17.18 21.06
C LYS A 28 -16.28 17.23 20.38
N GLU A 29 -15.46 16.19 20.48
CA GLU A 29 -14.28 16.05 19.63
C GLU A 29 -14.69 15.51 18.25
N GLU A 30 -13.89 15.83 17.25
CA GLU A 30 -14.16 15.50 15.85
C GLU A 30 -13.26 14.36 15.38
N ILE A 31 -13.83 13.49 14.54
CA ILE A 31 -13.12 12.39 13.87
C ILE A 31 -13.49 12.33 12.41
N ILE A 32 -12.56 11.85 11.57
CA ILE A 32 -12.86 11.52 10.20
C ILE A 32 -13.32 10.06 10.12
N CYS A 33 -14.53 9.86 9.61
CA CYS A 33 -15.07 8.55 9.35
C CYS A 33 -15.06 8.24 7.85
N VAL A 34 -14.46 7.11 7.48
CA VAL A 34 -14.51 6.58 6.12
C VAL A 34 -15.54 5.46 6.05
N PHE A 35 -16.42 5.55 5.05
CA PHE A 35 -17.52 4.60 4.84
C PHE A 35 -17.17 3.55 3.78
N PRO A 36 -17.88 2.39 3.75
CA PRO A 36 -17.61 1.32 2.78
C PRO A 36 -17.75 1.71 1.30
N ASN A 37 -18.46 2.81 1.02
CA ASN A 37 -18.61 3.35 -0.33
C ASN A 37 -17.44 4.29 -0.74
N GLY A 38 -16.42 4.44 0.10
CA GLY A 38 -15.27 5.31 -0.12
C GLY A 38 -15.48 6.77 0.24
N GLN A 39 -16.70 7.17 0.64
CA GLN A 39 -16.93 8.53 1.13
C GLN A 39 -16.31 8.74 2.50
N ALA A 40 -15.89 9.95 2.79
CA ALA A 40 -15.40 10.37 4.09
C ALA A 40 -16.23 11.53 4.63
N ALA A 41 -16.39 11.58 5.95
CA ALA A 41 -17.06 12.69 6.62
C ALA A 41 -16.35 13.07 7.91
N LEU A 42 -16.40 14.36 8.25
CA LEU A 42 -16.09 14.87 9.58
C LEU A 42 -17.30 14.62 10.48
N VAL A 43 -17.07 13.96 11.60
CA VAL A 43 -18.12 13.53 12.54
C VAL A 43 -17.81 14.08 13.93
N GLU A 44 -18.74 14.81 14.53
CA GLU A 44 -18.65 15.19 15.94
C GLU A 44 -19.12 14.04 16.82
N ILE A 45 -18.32 13.67 17.80
CA ILE A 45 -18.66 12.63 18.78
C ILE A 45 -19.73 13.17 19.73
N GLU A 46 -20.87 12.50 19.81
CA GLU A 46 -21.95 12.83 20.75
C GLU A 46 -21.87 12.00 22.04
N ASN A 47 -21.61 10.70 21.91
CA ASN A 47 -21.58 9.81 23.05
C ASN A 47 -20.57 8.68 22.89
N ILE A 48 -19.92 8.30 23.99
CA ILE A 48 -18.96 7.20 24.07
C ILE A 48 -19.39 6.24 25.17
N THR A 49 -19.56 4.97 24.81
CA THR A 49 -19.78 3.87 25.73
C THR A 49 -18.67 2.83 25.58
N ASN A 50 -18.71 1.75 26.37
CA ASN A 50 -17.76 0.64 26.19
C ASN A 50 -18.04 -0.21 24.93
N GLU A 51 -19.24 -0.10 24.32
CA GLU A 51 -19.69 -0.94 23.22
C GLU A 51 -19.75 -0.17 21.89
N GLN A 52 -20.01 1.14 21.96
CA GLN A 52 -20.16 1.96 20.76
C GLN A 52 -19.81 3.43 21.03
N VAL A 53 -19.39 4.11 19.96
CA VAL A 53 -19.29 5.56 19.86
C VAL A 53 -20.34 6.01 18.84
N THR A 54 -21.12 7.05 19.20
CA THR A 54 -22.07 7.67 18.29
C THR A 54 -21.69 9.11 18.04
N GLY A 55 -21.96 9.61 16.84
CA GLY A 55 -21.71 10.98 16.45
C GLY A 55 -22.51 11.39 15.24
N SER A 56 -22.59 12.68 15.01
CA SER A 56 -23.32 13.28 13.87
C SER A 56 -22.36 13.78 12.80
N VAL A 57 -22.69 13.58 11.54
CA VAL A 57 -21.94 14.12 10.40
C VAL A 57 -22.05 15.65 10.43
N ILE A 58 -20.90 16.33 10.50
CA ILE A 58 -20.80 17.78 10.40
C ILE A 58 -20.63 18.18 8.93
N GLU A 59 -19.75 17.46 8.20
CA GLU A 59 -19.36 17.80 6.85
C GLU A 59 -18.97 16.56 6.06
N TRP A 60 -19.41 16.45 4.81
CA TRP A 60 -18.94 15.45 3.87
C TRP A 60 -17.65 15.94 3.20
N LEU A 61 -16.59 15.14 3.31
CA LEU A 61 -15.29 15.49 2.75
C LEU A 61 -15.22 15.03 1.29
N ASN A 62 -14.88 15.96 0.40
CA ASN A 62 -14.76 15.70 -1.03
C ASN A 62 -13.31 15.71 -1.50
N GLU A 63 -12.34 15.63 -0.57
CA GLU A 63 -10.93 15.63 -0.92
C GLU A 63 -10.50 14.25 -1.40
N GLU A 64 -9.87 14.21 -2.57
CA GLU A 64 -9.27 13.00 -3.12
C GLU A 64 -7.86 12.84 -2.51
N LYS A 65 -7.66 11.79 -1.71
CA LYS A 65 -6.37 11.50 -1.04
C LYS A 65 -5.67 10.28 -1.64
N GLU A 66 -6.30 9.66 -2.63
CA GLU A 66 -5.75 8.47 -3.30
C GLU A 66 -4.95 8.87 -4.53
N LEU A 67 -3.86 8.12 -4.81
CA LEU A 67 -3.17 8.26 -6.08
C LEU A 67 -4.14 8.04 -7.25
N PRO A 68 -4.01 8.79 -8.35
CA PRO A 68 -4.87 8.60 -9.52
C PRO A 68 -4.64 7.25 -10.24
N VAL A 69 -3.71 6.43 -9.75
CA VAL A 69 -3.37 5.08 -10.24
C VAL A 69 -3.27 4.10 -9.09
N SER A 70 -3.59 2.84 -9.33
CA SER A 70 -3.46 1.77 -8.34
C SER A 70 -2.07 1.15 -8.41
N VAL A 71 -1.23 1.35 -7.38
CA VAL A 71 0.12 0.79 -7.32
C VAL A 71 0.19 -0.36 -6.33
N THR A 72 0.50 -1.55 -6.84
CA THR A 72 0.76 -2.76 -6.04
C THR A 72 2.26 -3.00 -5.89
N ILE A 73 2.73 -3.11 -4.66
CA ILE A 73 4.12 -3.37 -4.31
C ILE A 73 4.31 -4.87 -4.04
N ALA A 74 4.94 -5.59 -4.97
CA ALA A 74 5.39 -6.96 -4.76
C ALA A 74 6.81 -6.94 -4.18
N SER A 75 6.91 -7.09 -2.85
CA SER A 75 8.20 -6.97 -2.12
C SER A 75 8.77 -8.34 -1.78
N GLY A 76 9.99 -8.62 -2.21
CA GLY A 76 10.77 -9.76 -1.73
C GLY A 76 10.87 -9.72 -0.22
N LEU A 77 10.66 -10.89 0.44
CA LEU A 77 10.63 -10.97 1.90
C LEU A 77 11.97 -10.52 2.51
N PRO A 78 12.03 -9.34 3.14
CA PRO A 78 13.24 -8.82 3.74
C PRO A 78 13.42 -9.35 5.17
N LYS A 79 14.61 -9.12 5.76
CA LYS A 79 14.89 -9.44 7.16
C LYS A 79 14.27 -8.42 8.13
N GLY A 80 14.00 -8.87 9.35
CA GLY A 80 13.54 -8.01 10.43
C GLY A 80 12.15 -7.45 10.19
N ASP A 81 11.99 -6.20 10.54
CA ASP A 81 10.74 -5.41 10.48
C ASP A 81 10.61 -4.54 9.22
N LYS A 82 11.53 -4.69 8.26
CA LYS A 82 11.55 -3.88 7.04
C LYS A 82 10.27 -3.96 6.22
N LEU A 83 9.62 -5.13 6.17
CA LEU A 83 8.35 -5.25 5.46
C LEU A 83 7.24 -4.46 6.14
N GLU A 84 7.25 -4.39 7.47
CA GLU A 84 6.33 -3.54 8.24
C GLU A 84 6.54 -2.07 7.90
N TYR A 85 7.81 -1.64 7.80
CA TYR A 85 8.17 -0.29 7.39
C TYR A 85 7.74 0.02 5.93
N ILE A 86 7.96 -0.93 5.00
CA ILE A 86 7.50 -0.80 3.60
C ILE A 86 5.98 -0.63 3.55
N VAL A 87 5.23 -1.45 4.30
CA VAL A 87 3.77 -1.38 4.35
C VAL A 87 3.32 -0.06 4.96
N GLN A 88 3.88 0.35 6.10
CA GLN A 88 3.52 1.60 6.75
C GLN A 88 3.77 2.80 5.82
N LYS A 89 5.01 2.97 5.37
CA LYS A 89 5.39 4.14 4.55
C LYS A 89 4.85 4.06 3.12
N GLY A 90 4.74 2.86 2.56
CA GLY A 90 4.09 2.67 1.27
C GLY A 90 2.60 3.02 1.31
N THR A 91 1.92 2.74 2.43
CA THR A 91 0.54 3.19 2.64
C THR A 91 0.47 4.71 2.68
N GLU A 92 1.29 5.38 3.47
CA GLU A 92 1.36 6.85 3.53
C GLU A 92 1.61 7.49 2.16
N LEU A 93 2.35 6.79 1.26
CA LEU A 93 2.68 7.24 -0.09
C LEU A 93 1.70 6.77 -1.17
N GLY A 94 0.54 6.21 -0.80
CA GLY A 94 -0.53 5.93 -1.76
C GLY A 94 -0.54 4.52 -2.37
N ALA A 95 0.28 3.56 -1.91
CA ALA A 95 0.18 2.18 -2.39
C ALA A 95 -1.24 1.60 -2.18
N SER A 96 -1.73 0.83 -3.17
CA SER A 96 -3.07 0.23 -3.14
C SER A 96 -3.06 -1.20 -2.60
N ALA A 97 -1.95 -1.92 -2.76
CA ALA A 97 -1.80 -3.28 -2.25
C ALA A 97 -0.33 -3.65 -2.06
N PHE A 98 -0.10 -4.66 -1.22
CA PHE A 98 1.21 -5.25 -0.99
C PHE A 98 1.16 -6.77 -1.16
N ILE A 99 2.09 -7.33 -1.92
CA ILE A 99 2.28 -8.76 -2.13
C ILE A 99 3.63 -9.16 -1.55
N PRO A 100 3.71 -9.83 -0.39
CA PRO A 100 4.95 -10.43 0.06
C PRO A 100 5.42 -11.46 -0.98
N PHE A 101 6.65 -11.34 -1.48
CA PHE A 101 7.16 -12.18 -2.56
C PHE A 101 8.23 -13.14 -2.05
N ILE A 102 8.12 -14.42 -2.38
CA ILE A 102 9.09 -15.45 -2.03
C ILE A 102 10.12 -15.54 -3.16
N ALA A 103 11.14 -14.68 -3.09
CA ALA A 103 12.25 -14.68 -4.04
C ALA A 103 13.29 -15.76 -3.70
N ASP A 104 14.04 -16.22 -4.70
CA ASP A 104 15.09 -17.24 -4.54
C ASP A 104 16.14 -16.84 -3.49
N ARG A 105 16.51 -15.55 -3.48
CA ARG A 105 17.49 -14.99 -2.54
C ARG A 105 16.90 -14.48 -1.23
N SER A 106 15.59 -14.71 -0.99
CA SER A 106 14.98 -14.41 0.31
C SER A 106 15.52 -15.35 1.38
N ILE A 107 16.17 -14.78 2.39
CA ILE A 107 16.65 -15.53 3.57
C ILE A 107 15.47 -15.88 4.48
N VAL A 108 14.52 -14.97 4.58
CA VAL A 108 13.29 -15.16 5.35
C VAL A 108 12.30 -15.99 4.56
N LYS A 109 11.77 -17.02 5.20
CA LYS A 109 10.69 -17.84 4.63
C LYS A 109 9.48 -17.81 5.58
N TRP A 110 8.32 -17.58 5.02
CA TRP A 110 7.07 -17.71 5.76
C TRP A 110 6.45 -19.08 5.42
N ASP A 111 6.27 -19.88 6.45
CA ASP A 111 5.51 -21.12 6.31
C ASP A 111 4.00 -20.83 6.33
N ALA A 112 3.20 -21.78 5.80
CA ALA A 112 1.76 -21.64 5.69
C ALA A 112 1.05 -21.40 7.06
N LYS A 113 1.69 -21.80 8.19
CA LYS A 113 1.11 -21.61 9.53
C LYS A 113 1.36 -20.20 10.07
N LYS A 114 2.52 -19.60 9.73
CA LYS A 114 2.93 -18.28 10.24
C LYS A 114 2.45 -17.13 9.35
N ALA A 115 2.27 -17.39 8.04
CA ALA A 115 1.87 -16.37 7.08
C ALA A 115 0.58 -15.64 7.50
N PRO A 116 -0.53 -16.30 7.86
CA PRO A 116 -1.78 -15.60 8.20
C PRO A 116 -1.62 -14.59 9.33
N LYS A 117 -0.94 -14.96 10.42
CA LYS A 117 -0.70 -14.05 11.55
C LYS A 117 0.18 -12.84 11.18
N LYS A 118 1.14 -13.04 10.27
CA LYS A 118 1.97 -11.95 9.77
C LYS A 118 1.18 -11.01 8.87
N ILE A 119 0.33 -11.56 7.99
CA ILE A 119 -0.58 -10.76 7.14
C ILE A 119 -1.53 -9.94 8.01
N GLU A 120 -2.16 -10.54 9.03
CA GLU A 120 -3.02 -9.83 9.97
C GLU A 120 -2.30 -8.64 10.62
N ARG A 121 -1.04 -8.84 11.06
CA ARG A 121 -0.22 -7.75 11.63
C ARG A 121 0.06 -6.66 10.59
N LEU A 122 0.44 -7.02 9.36
CA LEU A 122 0.69 -6.05 8.30
C LEU A 122 -0.59 -5.31 7.90
N GLN A 123 -1.74 -5.99 7.87
CA GLN A 123 -3.04 -5.36 7.60
C GLN A 123 -3.40 -4.32 8.67
N LYS A 124 -3.07 -4.60 9.94
CA LYS A 124 -3.25 -3.63 11.02
C LYS A 124 -2.34 -2.40 10.83
N ILE A 125 -1.07 -2.60 10.45
CA ILE A 125 -0.13 -1.51 10.16
C ILE A 125 -0.63 -0.66 8.98
N ALA A 126 -1.10 -1.30 7.90
CA ALA A 126 -1.67 -0.59 6.76
C ALA A 126 -2.89 0.25 7.16
N LYS A 127 -3.77 -0.31 8.00
CA LYS A 127 -4.94 0.42 8.51
C LYS A 127 -4.52 1.65 9.32
N GLU A 128 -3.65 1.48 10.31
CA GLU A 128 -3.16 2.58 11.16
C GLU A 128 -2.45 3.68 10.33
N ALA A 129 -1.68 3.28 9.29
CA ALA A 129 -1.03 4.22 8.39
C ALA A 129 -2.03 4.95 7.49
N ALA A 130 -3.07 4.28 6.98
CA ALA A 130 -4.13 4.90 6.19
C ALA A 130 -4.94 5.92 7.02
N GLU A 131 -5.27 5.58 8.26
CA GLU A 131 -5.94 6.48 9.20
C GLU A 131 -5.10 7.74 9.46
N GLN A 132 -3.80 7.57 9.74
CA GLN A 132 -2.89 8.68 10.02
C GLN A 132 -2.66 9.58 8.81
N SER A 133 -2.66 9.03 7.59
CA SER A 133 -2.49 9.78 6.34
C SER A 133 -3.81 10.27 5.73
N HIS A 134 -4.93 10.10 6.43
CA HIS A 134 -6.28 10.48 6.02
C HIS A 134 -6.72 9.86 4.69
N ARG A 135 -6.22 8.66 4.38
CA ARG A 135 -6.62 7.92 3.18
C ARG A 135 -8.02 7.33 3.34
N THR A 136 -8.73 7.24 2.23
CA THR A 136 -10.07 6.63 2.18
C THR A 136 -10.01 5.12 1.88
N VAL A 137 -8.86 4.63 1.44
CA VAL A 137 -8.62 3.22 1.13
C VAL A 137 -7.52 2.64 2.02
N VAL A 138 -7.81 1.54 2.70
CA VAL A 138 -6.78 0.74 3.39
C VAL A 138 -6.19 -0.24 2.40
N PRO A 139 -4.86 -0.21 2.13
CA PRO A 139 -4.22 -1.15 1.22
C PRO A 139 -4.44 -2.61 1.61
N GLN A 140 -4.67 -3.46 0.62
CA GLN A 140 -4.78 -4.89 0.83
C GLN A 140 -3.40 -5.53 0.98
N ILE A 141 -3.24 -6.39 1.98
CA ILE A 141 -2.05 -7.22 2.14
C ILE A 141 -2.39 -8.64 1.64
N GLU A 142 -1.80 -9.02 0.52
CA GLU A 142 -2.00 -10.31 -0.09
C GLU A 142 -1.23 -11.43 0.66
N MET A 143 -1.63 -12.67 0.44
CA MET A 143 -0.85 -13.82 0.87
C MET A 143 0.49 -13.89 0.13
N PRO A 144 1.56 -14.46 0.74
CA PRO A 144 2.85 -14.56 0.09
C PRO A 144 2.76 -15.29 -1.24
N ALA A 145 3.27 -14.65 -2.30
CA ALA A 145 3.27 -15.18 -3.65
C ALA A 145 4.65 -15.73 -4.05
N THR A 146 4.65 -16.80 -4.84
CA THR A 146 5.82 -17.28 -5.58
C THR A 146 5.98 -16.47 -6.87
N LEU A 147 7.16 -16.58 -7.54
CA LEU A 147 7.39 -15.98 -8.85
C LEU A 147 6.30 -16.38 -9.87
N ARG A 148 5.94 -17.66 -9.90
CA ARG A 148 4.90 -18.17 -10.80
C ARG A 148 3.55 -17.47 -10.55
N GLN A 149 3.15 -17.32 -9.29
CA GLN A 149 1.90 -16.66 -8.93
C GLN A 149 1.91 -15.16 -9.27
N LEU A 150 3.06 -14.46 -9.16
CA LEU A 150 3.18 -13.08 -9.63
C LEU A 150 3.00 -12.99 -11.15
N ILE A 151 3.63 -13.91 -11.91
CA ILE A 151 3.49 -13.99 -13.35
C ILE A 151 2.03 -14.26 -13.76
N GLU A 152 1.35 -15.18 -13.09
CA GLU A 152 -0.07 -15.48 -13.33
C GLU A 152 -0.99 -14.28 -13.05
N GLN A 153 -0.60 -13.41 -12.13
CA GLN A 153 -1.35 -12.20 -11.81
C GLN A 153 -1.06 -11.01 -12.76
N ALA A 154 0.02 -11.06 -13.54
CA ALA A 154 0.45 -9.94 -14.38
C ALA A 154 -0.66 -9.44 -15.34
N SER A 155 -1.48 -10.33 -15.85
CA SER A 155 -2.59 -9.98 -16.77
C SER A 155 -3.70 -9.12 -16.13
N LYS A 156 -3.69 -8.95 -14.81
CA LYS A 156 -4.64 -8.10 -14.08
C LYS A 156 -4.19 -6.64 -14.01
N TYR A 157 -2.98 -6.34 -14.45
CA TYR A 157 -2.37 -5.01 -14.35
C TYR A 157 -2.11 -4.45 -15.75
N ASP A 158 -2.31 -3.15 -15.90
CA ASP A 158 -2.01 -2.44 -17.16
C ASP A 158 -0.50 -2.33 -17.39
N THR A 159 0.28 -2.24 -16.31
CA THR A 159 1.73 -2.14 -16.36
C THR A 159 2.37 -2.98 -15.26
N CYS A 160 3.37 -3.78 -15.64
CA CYS A 160 4.17 -4.57 -14.71
C CYS A 160 5.64 -4.15 -14.79
N LEU A 161 6.25 -3.80 -13.66
CA LEU A 161 7.63 -3.33 -13.58
C LEU A 161 8.48 -4.23 -12.67
N ILE A 162 9.78 -4.26 -12.92
CA ILE A 162 10.79 -4.86 -12.05
C ILE A 162 11.79 -3.76 -11.67
N ALA A 163 11.92 -3.47 -10.38
CA ALA A 163 13.01 -2.63 -9.90
C ALA A 163 14.32 -3.45 -9.91
N TYR A 164 15.16 -3.22 -10.92
CA TYR A 164 16.36 -4.01 -11.15
C TYR A 164 17.60 -3.12 -11.31
N GLU A 165 18.58 -3.31 -10.44
CA GLU A 165 19.75 -2.45 -10.33
C GLU A 165 20.64 -2.47 -11.60
N GLU A 166 20.76 -3.64 -12.27
CA GLU A 166 21.61 -3.76 -13.47
C GLU A 166 21.18 -2.83 -14.60
N GLU A 167 19.86 -2.56 -14.75
CA GLU A 167 19.33 -1.61 -15.71
C GLU A 167 19.76 -0.17 -15.39
N ALA A 168 19.92 0.18 -14.11
CA ALA A 168 20.44 1.49 -13.72
C ALA A 168 21.89 1.73 -14.18
N LYS A 169 22.69 0.67 -14.34
CA LYS A 169 24.08 0.73 -14.80
C LYS A 169 24.21 0.93 -16.31
N GLN A 170 23.20 0.50 -17.07
CA GLN A 170 23.20 0.59 -18.55
C GLN A 170 22.74 1.95 -19.08
N ASN A 171 22.59 2.98 -18.23
CA ASN A 171 22.09 4.32 -18.61
C ASN A 171 20.64 4.37 -19.12
N GLU A 172 19.84 3.34 -18.95
CA GLU A 172 18.42 3.36 -19.26
C GLU A 172 17.61 4.14 -18.21
N LYS A 173 17.94 5.42 -18.06
CA LYS A 173 17.16 6.35 -17.24
C LYS A 173 15.72 6.53 -17.74
N SER A 174 15.43 6.01 -18.93
CA SER A 174 14.17 6.26 -19.63
C SER A 174 13.05 5.30 -19.25
N ALA A 175 13.33 4.03 -18.94
CA ALA A 175 12.29 3.01 -18.77
C ALA A 175 11.27 3.34 -17.66
N LEU A 176 11.74 3.69 -16.45
CA LEU A 176 10.85 4.12 -15.36
C LEU A 176 10.09 5.40 -15.72
N SER A 177 10.79 6.41 -16.26
CA SER A 177 10.17 7.67 -16.65
C SER A 177 9.11 7.48 -17.74
N GLN A 178 9.41 6.66 -18.75
CA GLN A 178 8.45 6.31 -19.82
C GLN A 178 7.24 5.55 -19.26
N ALA A 179 7.49 4.55 -18.40
CA ALA A 179 6.42 3.80 -17.76
C ALA A 179 5.48 4.71 -16.97
N ILE A 180 6.04 5.59 -16.10
CA ILE A 180 5.22 6.52 -15.30
C ILE A 180 4.48 7.50 -16.21
N SER A 181 5.12 8.06 -17.24
CA SER A 181 4.49 9.01 -18.17
C SER A 181 3.39 8.39 -19.04
N SER A 182 3.39 7.06 -19.20
CA SER A 182 2.34 6.36 -19.94
C SER A 182 1.10 6.02 -19.10
N LEU A 183 1.18 6.17 -17.76
CA LEU A 183 0.07 5.89 -16.86
C LEU A 183 -1.05 6.91 -17.07
N LYS A 184 -2.27 6.42 -17.03
CA LYS A 184 -3.50 7.23 -17.09
C LYS A 184 -4.25 7.11 -15.77
N GLN A 185 -5.11 8.05 -15.49
CA GLN A 185 -6.01 7.94 -14.35
C GLN A 185 -6.77 6.60 -14.40
N GLY A 186 -6.77 5.89 -13.27
CA GLY A 186 -7.36 4.56 -13.14
C GLY A 186 -6.46 3.40 -13.57
N SER A 187 -5.24 3.66 -14.12
CA SER A 187 -4.30 2.57 -14.46
C SER A 187 -3.87 1.77 -13.23
N SER A 188 -3.63 0.50 -13.44
CA SER A 188 -3.13 -0.44 -12.43
C SER A 188 -1.67 -0.83 -12.72
N VAL A 189 -0.82 -0.76 -11.70
CA VAL A 189 0.62 -1.02 -11.81
C VAL A 189 1.05 -2.04 -10.76
N MET A 190 1.74 -3.10 -11.18
CA MET A 190 2.48 -3.98 -10.26
C MET A 190 3.97 -3.71 -10.38
N VAL A 191 4.65 -3.55 -9.24
CA VAL A 191 6.11 -3.39 -9.24
C VAL A 191 6.76 -4.42 -8.33
N VAL A 192 7.69 -5.19 -8.88
CA VAL A 192 8.44 -6.24 -8.18
C VAL A 192 9.77 -5.69 -7.66
N PHE A 193 10.00 -5.85 -6.37
CA PHE A 193 11.24 -5.48 -5.68
C PHE A 193 11.88 -6.73 -5.08
N GLY A 194 13.19 -6.88 -5.27
CA GLY A 194 13.95 -7.97 -4.66
C GLY A 194 14.17 -7.78 -3.15
N PRO A 195 14.49 -8.86 -2.42
CA PRO A 195 15.00 -8.79 -1.04
C PRO A 195 16.41 -8.18 -1.02
N GLU A 196 17.09 -8.17 0.14
CA GLU A 196 18.46 -7.64 0.28
C GLU A 196 19.48 -8.29 -0.69
N GLY A 197 19.26 -9.53 -1.07
CA GLY A 197 20.08 -10.24 -2.07
C GLY A 197 19.71 -9.91 -3.52
N GLY A 198 18.71 -9.07 -3.75
CA GLY A 198 18.16 -8.76 -5.07
C GLY A 198 17.40 -9.95 -5.69
N LEU A 199 16.99 -9.80 -6.94
CA LEU A 199 16.45 -10.87 -7.76
C LEU A 199 17.60 -11.62 -8.46
N THR A 200 17.40 -12.89 -8.76
CA THR A 200 18.31 -13.64 -9.63
C THR A 200 18.10 -13.26 -11.09
N ALA A 201 19.13 -13.44 -11.93
CA ALA A 201 18.99 -13.20 -13.38
C ALA A 201 17.87 -14.06 -13.99
N THR A 202 17.72 -15.30 -13.50
CA THR A 202 16.64 -16.21 -13.95
C THR A 202 15.25 -15.68 -13.58
N GLU A 203 15.07 -15.14 -12.36
CA GLU A 203 13.79 -14.53 -11.97
C GLU A 203 13.46 -13.32 -12.85
N VAL A 204 14.44 -12.45 -13.10
CA VAL A 204 14.26 -11.29 -13.97
C VAL A 204 13.91 -11.71 -15.39
N GLU A 205 14.62 -12.70 -15.98
CA GLU A 205 14.34 -13.21 -17.31
C GLU A 205 12.92 -13.78 -17.43
N LEU A 206 12.46 -14.53 -16.42
CA LEU A 206 11.11 -15.10 -16.41
C LEU A 206 10.03 -14.01 -16.31
N LEU A 207 10.25 -12.99 -15.48
CA LEU A 207 9.35 -11.85 -15.38
C LEU A 207 9.32 -11.06 -16.69
N GLN A 208 10.47 -10.79 -17.32
CA GLN A 208 10.53 -10.09 -18.62
C GLN A 208 9.81 -10.87 -19.73
N LYS A 209 9.97 -12.19 -19.78
CA LYS A 209 9.21 -13.06 -20.72
C LYS A 209 7.69 -12.99 -20.48
N ALA A 210 7.27 -12.69 -19.27
CA ALA A 210 5.86 -12.49 -18.92
C ALA A 210 5.36 -11.04 -19.13
N GLY A 211 6.19 -10.17 -19.73
CA GLY A 211 5.81 -8.81 -20.08
C GLY A 211 6.17 -7.75 -19.02
N PHE A 212 6.92 -8.10 -17.97
CA PHE A 212 7.40 -7.10 -17.03
C PHE A 212 8.55 -6.29 -17.62
N ILE A 213 8.54 -4.99 -17.39
CA ILE A 213 9.57 -4.06 -17.85
C ILE A 213 10.58 -3.87 -16.72
N ALA A 214 11.85 -4.22 -16.96
CA ALA A 214 12.91 -3.94 -16.01
C ALA A 214 13.29 -2.46 -16.06
N CYS A 215 13.39 -1.84 -14.89
CA CYS A 215 13.72 -0.42 -14.77
C CYS A 215 14.66 -0.16 -13.58
N GLY A 216 15.60 0.76 -13.78
CA GLY A 216 16.46 1.28 -12.72
C GLY A 216 15.78 2.41 -11.96
N LEU A 217 16.05 2.48 -10.65
CA LEU A 217 15.56 3.55 -9.76
C LEU A 217 16.59 4.67 -9.57
N GLY A 218 17.30 5.04 -10.64
CA GLY A 218 18.36 6.06 -10.61
C GLY A 218 19.75 5.48 -10.33
N PRO A 219 20.78 6.33 -10.22
CA PRO A 219 22.18 5.91 -10.25
C PRO A 219 22.72 5.35 -8.92
N ARG A 220 21.92 5.35 -7.86
CA ARG A 220 22.32 4.89 -6.52
C ARG A 220 21.65 3.57 -6.19
N ILE A 221 22.39 2.68 -5.52
CA ILE A 221 21.82 1.47 -4.94
C ILE A 221 20.91 1.87 -3.78
N LEU A 222 19.64 1.49 -3.87
CA LEU A 222 18.67 1.71 -2.80
C LEU A 222 18.53 0.43 -1.96
N ARG A 223 18.34 0.62 -0.67
CA ARG A 223 17.99 -0.51 0.23
C ARG A 223 16.60 -1.04 -0.14
N THR A 224 16.35 -2.30 0.21
CA THR A 224 15.07 -3.00 -0.04
C THR A 224 13.87 -2.20 0.47
N GLU A 225 13.99 -1.59 1.64
CA GLU A 225 12.94 -0.76 2.24
C GLU A 225 12.81 0.62 1.58
N THR A 226 13.85 1.12 0.93
CA THR A 226 13.85 2.46 0.31
C THR A 226 13.30 2.42 -1.13
N ALA A 227 13.57 1.37 -1.87
CA ALA A 227 13.24 1.28 -3.29
C ALA A 227 11.73 1.43 -3.58
N PRO A 228 10.80 0.76 -2.86
CA PRO A 228 9.36 0.96 -3.05
C PRO A 228 8.90 2.39 -2.75
N LEU A 229 9.46 3.01 -1.71
CA LEU A 229 9.11 4.38 -1.31
C LEU A 229 9.57 5.40 -2.34
N TYR A 230 10.77 5.22 -2.89
CA TYR A 230 11.29 6.05 -3.98
C TYR A 230 10.38 5.98 -5.21
N LEU A 231 9.93 4.77 -5.59
CA LEU A 231 9.01 4.59 -6.71
C LEU A 231 7.69 5.31 -6.46
N LEU A 232 7.06 5.08 -5.30
CA LEU A 232 5.78 5.70 -4.96
C LEU A 232 5.88 7.23 -4.96
N ALA A 233 6.96 7.78 -4.38
CA ALA A 233 7.21 9.22 -4.40
C ALA A 233 7.40 9.76 -5.83
N ALA A 234 8.05 9.00 -6.73
CA ALA A 234 8.20 9.40 -8.13
C ALA A 234 6.86 9.38 -8.88
N VAL A 235 6.01 8.39 -8.62
CA VAL A 235 4.65 8.30 -9.18
C VAL A 235 3.78 9.46 -8.69
N SER A 236 3.74 9.70 -7.37
CA SER A 236 3.01 10.81 -6.76
C SER A 236 3.49 12.16 -7.32
N TYR A 237 4.80 12.41 -7.33
CA TYR A 237 5.36 13.65 -7.88
C TYR A 237 4.93 13.89 -9.34
N HIS A 238 4.98 12.83 -10.16
CA HIS A 238 4.65 12.97 -11.58
C HIS A 238 3.15 13.22 -11.82
N LEU A 239 2.29 12.49 -11.11
CA LEU A 239 0.85 12.49 -11.38
C LEU A 239 0.06 13.53 -10.58
N GLU A 240 0.54 13.92 -9.40
CA GLU A 240 -0.17 14.83 -8.50
C GLU A 240 0.43 16.24 -8.48
N LEU A 241 1.75 16.40 -8.72
CA LEU A 241 2.42 17.69 -8.61
C LEU A 241 2.88 18.27 -9.95
N MET A 242 3.06 17.42 -10.99
CA MET A 242 3.49 17.85 -12.35
C MET A 242 2.36 17.76 -13.37
N GLY A 243 1.24 17.05 -13.03
CA GLY A 243 0.09 16.82 -13.91
C GLY A 243 -0.87 17.99 -14.03
#